data_3ff706cb25f1f782142cb35209267456
#
_entry.id   3ff706cb25f1f782142cb35209267456
#
_cell.length_a   1.000
_cell.length_b   1.000
_cell.length_c   1.000
_cell.angle_alpha   90.00
_cell.angle_beta   90.00
_cell.angle_gamma   90.00
#
_symmetry.space_group_name_H-M   'P 1'
#
loop_
_entity.id
_entity.type
_entity.pdbx_description
1 polymer ?
#
loop_
_entity_poly.entity_id
_entity_poly.type
_entity_poly.pdbx_seq_one_letter_code
_entity_poly.pdbx_strand_id
1 'polypeptide(L)'
;MVVIDAGKVETGTAAPEHWAARAWSEFAESWLAVGALALVLLLIVVAILAPWITPQNPYDLTQLNIMDNMLPPGERSLDGKLYLLGTDEQGRDMVSAILYGLRLSLFVGVVATVIALAVGTTVGIVAAYFGGRIDTILMRLVDIQLSFPAILIALILLAILGKGVDKVVIALVSVQWAYYARTIRGSALAERRREYIEAAQCLALPQSRIIFRHLLPNAFPPLIVVATVQVAHAIALEATLSFLGVGVPITEPSLGLLIANGYGFMLSGKYWVSFYPGIALLIAIVAINLVGDQLRDVMNPRLKR
;
A
#
# COMPACT_ATOMS: atom_id res chain seq x y z
N MET A 1 44.50 53.19 10.43
CA MET A 1 43.14 53.43 10.95
C MET A 1 42.21 52.71 9.99
N VAL A 2 41.87 51.47 10.29
CA VAL A 2 40.98 50.62 9.47
C VAL A 2 39.62 50.72 10.10
N VAL A 3 38.66 51.33 9.40
CA VAL A 3 37.26 51.39 9.79
C VAL A 3 36.63 50.05 9.39
N ILE A 4 36.28 49.24 10.38
CA ILE A 4 35.50 48.02 10.19
C ILE A 4 34.03 48.45 10.12
N ASP A 5 33.46 48.38 8.92
CA ASP A 5 32.04 48.61 8.66
C ASP A 5 31.25 47.42 9.25
N ALA A 6 30.45 47.68 10.28
CA ALA A 6 29.60 46.72 10.91
C ALA A 6 28.38 46.47 10.01
N GLY A 7 28.56 45.67 8.98
CA GLY A 7 27.48 45.21 8.11
C GLY A 7 26.38 44.50 8.91
N LYS A 8 25.15 44.96 8.73
CA LYS A 8 23.93 44.45 9.31
C LYS A 8 23.85 42.91 9.19
N VAL A 9 23.98 42.24 10.31
CA VAL A 9 23.55 40.84 10.42
C VAL A 9 22.03 40.87 10.37
N GLU A 10 21.46 40.61 9.21
CA GLU A 10 20.05 40.31 9.09
C GLU A 10 19.80 38.96 9.77
N THR A 11 19.43 39.00 11.03
CA THR A 11 18.87 37.85 11.74
C THR A 11 17.46 37.64 11.20
N GLY A 12 17.40 37.02 10.03
CA GLY A 12 16.16 36.44 9.54
C GLY A 12 15.76 35.31 10.48
N THR A 13 15.02 35.63 11.53
CA THR A 13 14.28 34.63 12.33
C THR A 13 13.15 34.09 11.46
N ALA A 14 13.50 33.21 10.50
CA ALA A 14 12.51 32.35 9.88
C ALA A 14 11.90 31.52 11.02
N ALA A 15 10.63 31.73 11.32
CA ALA A 15 9.90 30.88 12.24
C ALA A 15 10.15 29.42 11.85
N PRO A 16 10.30 28.49 12.82
CA PRO A 16 10.54 27.08 12.50
C PRO A 16 9.37 26.59 11.67
N GLU A 17 9.56 26.54 10.36
CA GLU A 17 8.57 25.95 9.46
C GLU A 17 8.35 24.50 9.92
N HIS A 18 7.10 24.16 10.23
CA HIS A 18 6.74 22.81 10.60
C HIS A 18 7.25 21.87 9.52
N TRP A 19 7.99 20.84 9.91
CA TRP A 19 8.55 19.82 9.00
C TRP A 19 7.55 19.33 7.95
N ALA A 20 6.26 19.24 8.35
CA ALA A 20 5.18 18.83 7.47
C ALA A 20 4.88 19.87 6.36
N ALA A 21 4.98 21.17 6.65
CA ALA A 21 4.79 22.23 5.66
C ALA A 21 5.92 22.22 4.62
N ARG A 22 7.16 22.03 5.07
CA ARG A 22 8.32 21.87 4.18
C ARG A 22 8.21 20.60 3.33
N ALA A 23 7.85 19.46 3.93
CA ALA A 23 7.64 18.22 3.20
C ALA A 23 6.54 18.36 2.14
N TRP A 24 5.47 19.09 2.46
CA TRP A 24 4.40 19.36 1.50
C TRP A 24 4.86 20.29 0.38
N SER A 25 5.60 21.37 0.66
CA SER A 25 6.09 22.27 -0.38
C SER A 25 7.01 21.56 -1.36
N GLU A 26 7.94 20.72 -0.86
CA GLU A 26 8.84 19.90 -1.67
C GLU A 26 8.08 18.83 -2.48
N PHE A 27 7.05 18.20 -1.88
CA PHE A 27 6.19 17.25 -2.59
C PHE A 27 5.43 17.92 -3.74
N ALA A 28 4.91 19.13 -3.48
CA ALA A 28 4.11 19.89 -4.44
C ALA A 28 4.92 20.49 -5.61
N GLU A 29 6.25 20.51 -5.54
CA GLU A 29 7.12 20.90 -6.67
C GLU A 29 6.98 19.96 -7.86
N SER A 30 6.65 18.67 -7.62
CA SER A 30 6.42 17.69 -8.67
C SER A 30 4.94 17.64 -9.08
N TRP A 31 4.61 18.24 -10.24
CA TRP A 31 3.24 18.19 -10.77
C TRP A 31 2.75 16.74 -11.01
N LEU A 32 3.69 15.84 -11.36
CA LEU A 32 3.40 14.41 -11.55
C LEU A 32 2.97 13.76 -10.23
N ALA A 33 3.66 14.06 -9.14
CA ALA A 33 3.33 13.53 -7.82
C ALA A 33 2.00 14.07 -7.28
N VAL A 34 1.73 15.36 -7.50
CA VAL A 34 0.43 15.96 -7.14
C VAL A 34 -0.69 15.32 -7.95
N GLY A 35 -0.50 15.11 -9.26
CA GLY A 35 -1.45 14.41 -10.12
C GLY A 35 -1.68 12.94 -9.67
N ALA A 36 -0.60 12.23 -9.33
CA ALA A 36 -0.68 10.87 -8.82
C ALA A 36 -1.41 10.81 -7.46
N LEU A 37 -1.14 11.74 -6.56
CA LEU A 37 -1.84 11.83 -5.27
C LEU A 37 -3.34 12.12 -5.47
N ALA A 38 -3.67 13.07 -6.35
CA ALA A 38 -5.05 13.36 -6.68
C ALA A 38 -5.77 12.13 -7.26
N LEU A 39 -5.08 11.37 -8.12
CA LEU A 39 -5.61 10.13 -8.68
C LEU A 39 -5.81 9.05 -7.60
N VAL A 40 -4.85 8.86 -6.68
CA VAL A 40 -4.99 7.92 -5.55
C VAL A 40 -6.19 8.30 -4.68
N LEU A 41 -6.32 9.59 -4.34
CA LEU A 41 -7.47 10.07 -3.57
C LEU A 41 -8.79 9.86 -4.30
N LEU A 42 -8.82 10.11 -5.61
CA LEU A 42 -9.99 9.84 -6.46
C LEU A 42 -10.35 8.35 -6.44
N LEU A 43 -9.37 7.46 -6.61
CA LEU A 43 -9.59 6.01 -6.57
C LEU A 43 -10.14 5.56 -5.21
N ILE A 44 -9.63 6.10 -4.11
CA ILE A 44 -10.13 5.82 -2.77
C ILE A 44 -11.57 6.30 -2.60
N VAL A 45 -11.87 7.54 -3.02
CA VAL A 45 -13.23 8.11 -2.94
C VAL A 45 -14.21 7.29 -3.75
N VAL A 46 -13.85 6.96 -5.00
CA VAL A 46 -14.70 6.15 -5.89
C VAL A 46 -14.89 4.74 -5.34
N ALA A 47 -13.86 4.12 -4.77
CA ALA A 47 -13.95 2.81 -4.13
C ALA A 47 -14.88 2.82 -2.90
N ILE A 48 -14.81 3.87 -2.07
CA ILE A 48 -15.69 4.03 -0.91
C ILE A 48 -17.14 4.27 -1.36
N LEU A 49 -17.33 5.10 -2.38
CA LEU A 49 -18.65 5.44 -2.92
C LEU A 49 -19.22 4.37 -3.85
N ALA A 50 -18.48 3.31 -4.18
CA ALA A 50 -18.93 2.25 -5.09
C ALA A 50 -20.36 1.76 -4.80
N PRO A 51 -20.81 1.49 -3.56
CA PRO A 51 -22.15 1.03 -3.28
C PRO A 51 -23.27 2.01 -3.68
N TRP A 52 -22.95 3.32 -3.79
CA TRP A 52 -23.93 4.37 -4.11
C TRP A 52 -23.89 4.83 -5.56
N ILE A 53 -22.73 4.70 -6.23
CA ILE A 53 -22.54 5.19 -7.60
C ILE A 53 -22.67 4.09 -8.66
N THR A 54 -22.58 2.82 -8.26
CA THR A 54 -22.67 1.70 -9.20
C THR A 54 -24.13 1.36 -9.52
N PRO A 55 -24.42 1.04 -10.80
CA PRO A 55 -25.78 0.67 -11.23
C PRO A 55 -26.22 -0.72 -10.75
N GLN A 56 -25.30 -1.55 -10.27
CA GLN A 56 -25.54 -2.93 -9.86
C GLN A 56 -24.65 -3.30 -8.69
N ASN A 57 -25.17 -4.07 -7.73
CA ASN A 57 -24.34 -4.70 -6.69
C ASN A 57 -23.85 -6.08 -7.17
N PRO A 58 -22.57 -6.26 -7.48
CA PRO A 58 -22.04 -7.54 -7.98
C PRO A 58 -22.01 -8.67 -6.93
N TYR A 59 -22.31 -8.36 -5.65
CA TYR A 59 -22.44 -9.35 -4.56
C TYR A 59 -23.89 -9.84 -4.39
N ASP A 60 -24.87 -9.16 -4.99
CA ASP A 60 -26.28 -9.50 -4.88
C ASP A 60 -26.71 -10.30 -6.10
N LEU A 61 -26.76 -11.62 -5.94
CA LEU A 61 -27.16 -12.54 -7.01
C LEU A 61 -28.58 -12.28 -7.54
N THR A 62 -29.45 -11.60 -6.78
CA THR A 62 -30.81 -11.25 -7.22
C THR A 62 -30.83 -10.13 -8.26
N GLN A 63 -29.77 -9.33 -8.33
CA GLN A 63 -29.62 -8.26 -9.32
C GLN A 63 -28.90 -8.73 -10.60
N LEU A 64 -28.41 -9.96 -10.62
CA LEU A 64 -27.72 -10.53 -11.78
C LEU A 64 -28.70 -11.17 -12.73
N ASN A 65 -28.63 -10.78 -14.01
CA ASN A 65 -29.39 -11.40 -15.07
C ASN A 65 -28.44 -12.23 -15.96
N ILE A 66 -28.55 -13.55 -15.88
CA ILE A 66 -27.71 -14.47 -16.65
C ILE A 66 -27.91 -14.29 -18.17
N MET A 67 -29.07 -13.77 -18.58
CA MET A 67 -29.33 -13.47 -20.00
C MET A 67 -28.49 -12.33 -20.53
N ASP A 68 -27.96 -11.48 -19.64
CA ASP A 68 -27.07 -10.37 -19.97
C ASP A 68 -25.57 -10.78 -19.93
N ASN A 69 -25.26 -12.08 -20.00
CA ASN A 69 -23.88 -12.55 -19.95
C ASN A 69 -23.09 -12.11 -21.18
N MET A 70 -21.83 -11.69 -20.97
CA MET A 70 -20.88 -11.38 -22.03
C MET A 70 -21.36 -10.34 -23.06
N LEU A 71 -22.22 -9.40 -22.63
CA LEU A 71 -22.61 -8.27 -23.50
C LEU A 71 -21.42 -7.36 -23.74
N PRO A 72 -21.19 -6.93 -24.98
CA PRO A 72 -20.09 -6.03 -25.30
C PRO A 72 -20.29 -4.61 -24.74
N PRO A 73 -19.20 -3.82 -24.63
CA PRO A 73 -19.29 -2.44 -24.16
C PRO A 73 -20.26 -1.60 -24.98
N GLY A 74 -21.11 -0.84 -24.25
CA GLY A 74 -22.11 0.05 -24.85
C GLY A 74 -23.42 -0.64 -25.26
N GLU A 75 -23.57 -1.94 -25.05
CA GLU A 75 -24.80 -2.66 -25.36
C GLU A 75 -25.84 -2.53 -24.25
N ARG A 76 -27.11 -2.71 -24.63
CA ARG A 76 -28.24 -2.65 -23.71
C ARG A 76 -28.78 -4.05 -23.43
N SER A 77 -29.15 -4.28 -22.15
CA SER A 77 -29.95 -5.44 -21.75
C SER A 77 -31.28 -5.47 -22.47
N LEU A 78 -31.91 -6.63 -22.49
CA LEU A 78 -33.34 -6.79 -22.90
C LEU A 78 -34.26 -5.89 -22.09
N ASP A 79 -33.92 -5.59 -20.83
CA ASP A 79 -34.63 -4.68 -19.93
C ASP A 79 -34.31 -3.21 -20.16
N GLY A 80 -33.50 -2.87 -21.20
CA GLY A 80 -33.11 -1.51 -21.55
C GLY A 80 -31.94 -0.90 -20.75
N LYS A 81 -31.37 -1.62 -19.80
CA LYS A 81 -30.21 -1.17 -19.01
C LYS A 81 -28.95 -1.08 -19.90
N LEU A 82 -28.23 0.04 -19.84
CA LEU A 82 -27.01 0.27 -20.60
C LEU A 82 -25.77 -0.20 -19.82
N TYR A 83 -24.96 -1.05 -20.43
CA TYR A 83 -23.68 -1.51 -19.88
C TYR A 83 -22.50 -0.80 -20.55
N LEU A 84 -21.94 0.23 -19.90
CA LEU A 84 -20.88 1.08 -20.47
C LEU A 84 -19.61 0.30 -20.83
N LEU A 85 -19.15 -0.61 -19.97
CA LEU A 85 -17.97 -1.45 -20.19
C LEU A 85 -18.33 -2.92 -20.47
N GLY A 86 -19.63 -3.19 -20.76
CA GLY A 86 -20.12 -4.54 -21.00
C GLY A 86 -20.35 -5.33 -19.70
N THR A 87 -20.54 -6.62 -19.85
CA THR A 87 -20.79 -7.56 -18.73
C THR A 87 -19.80 -8.72 -18.75
N ASP A 88 -19.68 -9.40 -17.62
CA ASP A 88 -18.90 -10.63 -17.50
C ASP A 88 -19.73 -11.89 -17.76
N GLU A 89 -19.15 -13.08 -17.52
CA GLU A 89 -19.81 -14.39 -17.69
C GLU A 89 -21.01 -14.60 -16.76
N GLN A 90 -21.11 -13.85 -15.67
CA GLN A 90 -22.20 -13.92 -14.68
C GLN A 90 -23.26 -12.84 -14.90
N GLY A 91 -23.15 -12.03 -15.97
CA GLY A 91 -24.04 -10.89 -16.22
C GLY A 91 -23.79 -9.70 -15.28
N ARG A 92 -22.61 -9.63 -14.63
CA ARG A 92 -22.24 -8.49 -13.79
C ARG A 92 -21.82 -7.32 -14.66
N ASP A 93 -22.33 -6.13 -14.35
CA ASP A 93 -21.85 -4.89 -14.94
C ASP A 93 -20.37 -4.67 -14.65
N MET A 94 -19.57 -4.51 -15.71
CA MET A 94 -18.11 -4.40 -15.57
C MET A 94 -17.67 -3.13 -14.83
N VAL A 95 -18.42 -2.02 -14.94
CA VAL A 95 -18.12 -0.80 -14.17
C VAL A 95 -18.27 -1.09 -12.68
N SER A 96 -19.41 -1.68 -12.30
CA SER A 96 -19.68 -2.07 -10.92
C SER A 96 -18.67 -3.06 -10.39
N ALA A 97 -18.36 -4.11 -11.15
CA ALA A 97 -17.41 -5.14 -10.76
C ALA A 97 -15.99 -4.57 -10.55
N ILE A 98 -15.53 -3.66 -11.42
CA ILE A 98 -14.24 -2.99 -11.31
C ILE A 98 -14.20 -2.11 -10.06
N LEU A 99 -15.24 -1.30 -9.78
CA LEU A 99 -15.25 -0.40 -8.63
C LEU A 99 -15.29 -1.17 -7.29
N TYR A 100 -16.08 -2.23 -7.22
CA TYR A 100 -16.08 -3.13 -6.05
C TYR A 100 -14.75 -3.90 -5.93
N GLY A 101 -14.19 -4.37 -7.06
CA GLY A 101 -12.89 -5.01 -7.08
C GLY A 101 -11.78 -4.08 -6.60
N LEU A 102 -11.78 -2.82 -7.04
CA LEU A 102 -10.85 -1.78 -6.57
C LEU A 102 -11.01 -1.55 -5.06
N ARG A 103 -12.23 -1.47 -4.55
CA ARG A 103 -12.51 -1.32 -3.12
C ARG A 103 -11.91 -2.47 -2.32
N LEU A 104 -12.09 -3.71 -2.77
CA LEU A 104 -11.54 -4.88 -2.10
C LEU A 104 -10.00 -4.89 -2.14
N SER A 105 -9.40 -4.66 -3.31
CA SER A 105 -7.94 -4.65 -3.46
C SER A 105 -7.28 -3.53 -2.64
N LEU A 106 -7.86 -2.32 -2.60
CA LEU A 106 -7.38 -1.23 -1.74
C LEU A 106 -7.53 -1.57 -0.25
N PHE A 107 -8.67 -2.13 0.16
CA PHE A 107 -8.90 -2.55 1.54
C PHE A 107 -7.87 -3.59 1.99
N VAL A 108 -7.68 -4.66 1.21
CA VAL A 108 -6.72 -5.71 1.50
C VAL A 108 -5.30 -5.15 1.56
N GLY A 109 -4.91 -4.34 0.57
CA GLY A 109 -3.58 -3.73 0.51
C GLY A 109 -3.27 -2.85 1.71
N VAL A 110 -4.19 -1.98 2.10
CA VAL A 110 -4.01 -1.08 3.24
C VAL A 110 -4.02 -1.84 4.57
N VAL A 111 -5.01 -2.72 4.79
CA VAL A 111 -5.13 -3.46 6.06
C VAL A 111 -3.93 -4.38 6.27
N ALA A 112 -3.51 -5.14 5.25
CA ALA A 112 -2.34 -5.99 5.34
C ALA A 112 -1.07 -5.17 5.65
N THR A 113 -0.89 -4.03 4.96
CA THR A 113 0.24 -3.13 5.17
C THR A 113 0.27 -2.57 6.60
N VAL A 114 -0.86 -2.09 7.12
CA VAL A 114 -0.94 -1.52 8.48
C VAL A 114 -0.61 -2.57 9.54
N ILE A 115 -1.16 -3.77 9.42
CA ILE A 115 -0.87 -4.86 10.37
C ILE A 115 0.59 -5.29 10.27
N ALA A 116 1.12 -5.49 9.05
CA ALA A 116 2.51 -5.87 8.82
C ALA A 116 3.49 -4.79 9.33
N LEU A 117 3.16 -3.51 9.13
CA LEU A 117 3.91 -2.36 9.65
C LEU A 117 3.97 -2.41 11.20
N ALA A 118 2.84 -2.64 11.86
CA ALA A 118 2.79 -2.72 13.32
C ALA A 118 3.63 -3.88 13.86
N VAL A 119 3.48 -5.08 13.28
CA VAL A 119 4.24 -6.27 13.67
C VAL A 119 5.74 -6.07 13.41
N GLY A 120 6.11 -5.65 12.19
CA GLY A 120 7.50 -5.46 11.80
C GLY A 120 8.17 -4.34 12.60
N THR A 121 7.48 -3.23 12.84
CA THR A 121 7.99 -2.13 13.68
C THR A 121 8.27 -2.63 15.09
N THR A 122 7.37 -3.38 15.69
CA THR A 122 7.56 -3.94 17.03
C THR A 122 8.78 -4.84 17.08
N VAL A 123 8.89 -5.81 16.16
CA VAL A 123 10.02 -6.74 16.09
C VAL A 123 11.34 -6.00 15.86
N GLY A 124 11.39 -5.04 14.93
CA GLY A 124 12.62 -4.34 14.60
C GLY A 124 13.09 -3.36 15.67
N ILE A 125 12.16 -2.68 16.37
CA ILE A 125 12.49 -1.82 17.52
C ILE A 125 13.02 -2.65 18.68
N VAL A 126 12.40 -3.79 18.99
CA VAL A 126 12.87 -4.71 20.03
C VAL A 126 14.29 -5.21 19.70
N ALA A 127 14.52 -5.62 18.46
CA ALA A 127 15.84 -6.04 18.00
C ALA A 127 16.89 -4.93 18.16
N ALA A 128 16.60 -3.70 17.68
CA ALA A 128 17.52 -2.58 17.74
C ALA A 128 17.80 -2.09 19.17
N TYR A 129 16.79 -2.08 20.03
CA TYR A 129 16.92 -1.54 21.38
C TYR A 129 17.66 -2.49 22.31
N PHE A 130 17.27 -3.76 22.35
CA PHE A 130 17.89 -4.74 23.26
C PHE A 130 19.25 -5.25 22.71
N GLY A 131 19.38 -5.39 21.39
CA GLY A 131 20.65 -5.83 20.78
C GLY A 131 21.04 -7.27 21.12
N GLY A 132 22.34 -7.58 20.98
CA GLY A 132 22.92 -8.86 21.39
C GLY A 132 22.22 -10.09 20.78
N ARG A 133 21.90 -11.09 21.63
CA ARG A 133 21.24 -12.33 21.19
C ARG A 133 19.83 -12.13 20.66
N ILE A 134 19.08 -11.18 21.23
CA ILE A 134 17.70 -10.87 20.80
C ILE A 134 17.73 -10.36 19.37
N ASP A 135 18.59 -9.39 19.08
CA ASP A 135 18.78 -8.88 17.73
C ASP A 135 19.18 -9.99 16.75
N THR A 136 20.17 -10.82 17.15
CA THR A 136 20.65 -11.91 16.30
C THR A 136 19.53 -12.91 15.96
N ILE A 137 18.72 -13.33 16.94
CA ILE A 137 17.64 -14.30 16.71
C ILE A 137 16.56 -13.69 15.83
N LEU A 138 16.07 -12.48 16.17
CA LEU A 138 15.00 -11.83 15.43
C LEU A 138 15.41 -11.55 13.97
N MET A 139 16.65 -11.08 13.76
CA MET A 139 17.14 -10.84 12.39
C MET A 139 17.38 -12.13 11.62
N ARG A 140 17.73 -13.23 12.26
CA ARG A 140 17.79 -14.54 11.59
C ARG A 140 16.41 -14.97 11.07
N LEU A 141 15.35 -14.75 11.86
CA LEU A 141 13.97 -15.02 11.40
C LEU A 141 13.60 -14.12 10.21
N VAL A 142 13.94 -12.83 10.27
CA VAL A 142 13.75 -11.89 9.17
C VAL A 142 14.54 -12.34 7.93
N ASP A 143 15.79 -12.77 8.08
CA ASP A 143 16.63 -13.22 6.97
C ASP A 143 16.09 -14.49 6.32
N ILE A 144 15.63 -15.45 7.10
CA ILE A 144 14.97 -16.67 6.60
C ILE A 144 13.72 -16.27 5.82
N GLN A 145 12.86 -15.43 6.38
CA GLN A 145 11.64 -14.98 5.73
C GLN A 145 11.91 -14.30 4.37
N LEU A 146 12.90 -13.42 4.31
CA LEU A 146 13.26 -12.70 3.09
C LEU A 146 14.08 -13.51 2.08
N SER A 147 14.55 -14.71 2.45
CA SER A 147 15.24 -15.63 1.54
C SER A 147 14.28 -16.39 0.62
N PHE A 148 13.01 -16.47 0.98
CA PHE A 148 11.99 -17.14 0.16
C PHE A 148 11.24 -16.13 -0.71
N PRO A 149 10.88 -16.51 -1.94
CA PRO A 149 9.99 -15.69 -2.77
C PRO A 149 8.66 -15.47 -2.07
N ALA A 150 8.26 -14.19 -1.94
CA ALA A 150 7.04 -13.74 -1.27
C ALA A 150 5.79 -14.51 -1.73
N ILE A 151 5.66 -14.69 -3.05
CA ILE A 151 4.52 -15.37 -3.64
C ILE A 151 4.43 -16.83 -3.22
N LEU A 152 5.55 -17.54 -3.07
CA LEU A 152 5.55 -18.94 -2.66
C LEU A 152 5.06 -19.12 -1.22
N ILE A 153 5.49 -18.23 -0.32
CA ILE A 153 5.01 -18.24 1.07
C ILE A 153 3.50 -17.98 1.11
N ALA A 154 3.02 -16.97 0.36
CA ALA A 154 1.61 -16.64 0.31
C ALA A 154 0.77 -17.82 -0.27
N LEU A 155 1.25 -18.46 -1.34
CA LEU A 155 0.59 -19.64 -1.94
C LEU A 155 0.51 -20.81 -0.97
N ILE A 156 1.59 -21.12 -0.26
CA ILE A 156 1.61 -22.21 0.73
C ILE A 156 0.62 -21.91 1.86
N LEU A 157 0.62 -20.68 2.37
CA LEU A 157 -0.30 -20.30 3.43
C LEU A 157 -1.76 -20.42 2.98
N LEU A 158 -2.10 -19.92 1.78
CA LEU A 158 -3.46 -20.01 1.25
C LEU A 158 -3.86 -21.45 0.88
N ALA A 159 -2.92 -22.30 0.48
CA ALA A 159 -3.19 -23.72 0.27
C ALA A 159 -3.61 -24.41 1.57
N ILE A 160 -3.09 -23.98 2.72
CA ILE A 160 -3.43 -24.52 4.05
C ILE A 160 -4.69 -23.85 4.63
N LEU A 161 -4.77 -22.52 4.55
CA LEU A 161 -5.85 -21.74 5.16
C LEU A 161 -7.13 -21.72 4.33
N GLY A 162 -7.02 -21.99 3.03
CA GLY A 162 -8.12 -21.87 2.07
C GLY A 162 -8.34 -20.45 1.56
N LYS A 163 -9.42 -20.24 0.79
CA LYS A 163 -9.79 -18.96 0.18
C LYS A 163 -10.50 -18.06 1.18
N GLY A 164 -10.32 -16.74 1.04
CA GLY A 164 -11.00 -15.75 1.85
C GLY A 164 -10.20 -14.44 1.95
N VAL A 165 -10.89 -13.32 2.07
CA VAL A 165 -10.25 -11.99 2.22
C VAL A 165 -9.37 -11.94 3.47
N ASP A 166 -9.88 -12.46 4.58
CA ASP A 166 -9.16 -12.59 5.86
C ASP A 166 -7.88 -13.40 5.71
N LYS A 167 -7.93 -14.49 4.97
CA LYS A 167 -6.81 -15.40 4.71
C LYS A 167 -5.74 -14.75 3.82
N VAL A 168 -6.19 -14.02 2.81
CA VAL A 168 -5.29 -13.22 1.95
C VAL A 168 -4.57 -12.17 2.78
N VAL A 169 -5.29 -11.44 3.66
CA VAL A 169 -4.66 -10.47 4.57
C VAL A 169 -3.61 -11.14 5.45
N ILE A 170 -3.92 -12.30 6.07
CA ILE A 170 -2.95 -13.05 6.87
C ILE A 170 -1.71 -13.45 6.06
N ALA A 171 -1.90 -13.95 4.84
CA ALA A 171 -0.81 -14.31 3.96
C ALA A 171 0.09 -13.11 3.61
N LEU A 172 -0.51 -11.97 3.26
CA LEU A 172 0.21 -10.73 2.95
C LEU A 172 0.97 -10.18 4.16
N VAL A 173 0.34 -10.16 5.35
CA VAL A 173 1.00 -9.76 6.61
C VAL A 173 2.21 -10.63 6.88
N SER A 174 2.05 -11.97 6.74
CA SER A 174 3.12 -12.95 6.96
C SER A 174 4.31 -12.77 6.04
N VAL A 175 4.12 -12.17 4.88
CA VAL A 175 5.19 -11.88 3.92
C VAL A 175 5.82 -10.51 4.16
N GLN A 176 5.02 -9.48 4.49
CA GLN A 176 5.48 -8.09 4.50
C GLN A 176 6.17 -7.64 5.79
N TRP A 177 5.86 -8.22 6.96
CA TRP A 177 6.37 -7.77 8.25
C TRP A 177 7.90 -7.68 8.33
N ALA A 178 8.60 -8.59 7.63
CA ALA A 178 10.05 -8.69 7.64
C ALA A 178 10.74 -7.47 7.00
N TYR A 179 10.13 -6.87 5.96
CA TYR A 179 10.62 -5.64 5.34
C TYR A 179 10.61 -4.48 6.32
N TYR A 180 9.52 -4.34 7.08
CA TYR A 180 9.39 -3.28 8.09
C TYR A 180 10.33 -3.50 9.26
N ALA A 181 10.46 -4.76 9.73
CA ALA A 181 11.37 -5.10 10.82
C ALA A 181 12.82 -4.75 10.48
N ARG A 182 13.27 -5.06 9.26
CA ARG A 182 14.62 -4.72 8.78
C ARG A 182 14.82 -3.21 8.65
N THR A 183 13.85 -2.51 8.09
CA THR A 183 13.94 -1.06 7.87
C THR A 183 14.01 -0.31 9.19
N ILE A 184 13.07 -0.55 10.11
CA ILE A 184 13.04 0.16 11.39
C ILE A 184 14.26 -0.17 12.25
N ARG A 185 14.73 -1.42 12.23
CA ARG A 185 15.95 -1.79 12.93
C ARG A 185 17.14 -0.96 12.45
N GLY A 186 17.31 -0.83 11.13
CA GLY A 186 18.39 -0.01 10.57
C GLY A 186 18.34 1.44 11.01
N SER A 187 17.15 2.05 10.93
CA SER A 187 16.90 3.42 11.35
C SER A 187 17.08 3.61 12.86
N ALA A 188 16.54 2.70 13.67
CA ALA A 188 16.64 2.75 15.12
C ALA A 188 18.07 2.56 15.64
N LEU A 189 18.89 1.72 14.99
CA LEU A 189 20.31 1.59 15.33
C LEU A 189 21.10 2.87 15.07
N ALA A 190 20.78 3.61 14.01
CA ALA A 190 21.38 4.91 13.73
C ALA A 190 20.96 5.95 14.77
N GLU A 191 19.65 6.03 15.08
CA GLU A 191 19.12 6.98 16.07
C GLU A 191 19.57 6.67 17.50
N ARG A 192 19.74 5.41 17.88
CA ARG A 192 20.21 4.99 19.21
C ARG A 192 21.58 5.56 19.58
N ARG A 193 22.43 5.88 18.57
CA ARG A 193 23.76 6.45 18.75
C ARG A 193 23.77 7.98 18.82
N ARG A 194 22.61 8.62 18.86
CA ARG A 194 22.49 10.08 18.95
C ARG A 194 22.63 10.55 20.40
N GLU A 195 23.27 11.69 20.58
CA GLU A 195 23.56 12.30 21.89
C GLU A 195 22.30 12.48 22.76
N TYR A 196 21.14 12.80 22.16
CA TYR A 196 19.91 12.97 22.91
C TYR A 196 19.36 11.66 23.51
N ILE A 197 19.66 10.50 22.89
CA ILE A 197 19.35 9.19 23.46
C ILE A 197 20.29 8.86 24.59
N GLU A 198 21.59 9.15 24.43
CA GLU A 198 22.58 8.97 25.51
C GLU A 198 22.24 9.85 26.72
N ALA A 199 21.90 11.12 26.49
CA ALA A 199 21.43 12.02 27.54
C ALA A 199 20.18 11.49 28.25
N ALA A 200 19.21 10.95 27.52
CA ALA A 200 18.01 10.34 28.11
C ALA A 200 18.34 9.12 29.00
N GLN A 201 19.36 8.33 28.62
CA GLN A 201 19.85 7.21 29.40
C GLN A 201 20.59 7.69 30.66
N CYS A 202 21.44 8.73 30.55
CA CYS A 202 22.14 9.34 31.71
C CYS A 202 21.15 9.93 32.74
N LEU A 203 20.01 10.45 32.26
CA LEU A 203 18.92 10.92 33.13
C LEU A 203 18.09 9.79 33.73
N ALA A 204 18.48 8.53 33.51
CA ALA A 204 17.80 7.34 34.00
C ALA A 204 16.30 7.29 33.63
N LEU A 205 15.92 7.81 32.46
CA LEU A 205 14.53 7.72 31.98
C LEU A 205 14.12 6.26 31.79
N PRO A 206 12.86 5.89 32.08
CA PRO A 206 12.39 4.53 31.88
C PRO A 206 12.50 4.12 30.40
N GLN A 207 12.87 2.87 30.16
CA GLN A 207 13.11 2.34 28.80
C GLN A 207 11.92 2.54 27.86
N SER A 208 10.70 2.36 28.35
CA SER A 208 9.48 2.62 27.60
C SER A 208 9.41 4.06 27.10
N ARG A 209 9.78 5.04 27.93
CA ARG A 209 9.80 6.47 27.54
C ARG A 209 10.87 6.72 26.46
N ILE A 210 12.05 6.12 26.60
CA ILE A 210 13.11 6.24 25.60
C ILE A 210 12.64 5.66 24.26
N ILE A 211 12.06 4.46 24.27
CA ILE A 211 11.58 3.79 23.06
C ILE A 211 10.46 4.58 22.38
N PHE A 212 9.35 4.82 23.10
CA PHE A 212 8.13 5.34 22.48
C PHE A 212 8.13 6.86 22.27
N ARG A 213 8.88 7.63 23.06
CA ARG A 213 8.88 9.11 22.98
C ARG A 213 10.10 9.68 22.26
N HIS A 214 11.21 8.96 22.25
CA HIS A 214 12.46 9.46 21.66
C HIS A 214 12.92 8.63 20.45
N LEU A 215 13.03 7.31 20.56
CA LEU A 215 13.59 6.47 19.52
C LEU A 215 12.63 6.24 18.37
N LEU A 216 11.43 5.72 18.65
CA LEU A 216 10.45 5.32 17.64
C LEU A 216 10.01 6.48 16.75
N PRO A 217 9.62 7.66 17.26
CA PRO A 217 9.17 8.75 16.41
C PRO A 217 10.25 9.25 15.43
N ASN A 218 11.53 9.24 15.87
CA ASN A 218 12.66 9.69 15.05
C ASN A 218 13.14 8.60 14.06
N ALA A 219 12.95 7.33 14.39
CA ALA A 219 13.29 6.21 13.51
C ALA A 219 12.16 5.88 12.48
N PHE A 220 10.95 6.42 12.67
CA PHE A 220 9.74 6.09 11.89
C PHE A 220 9.70 6.63 10.45
N PRO A 221 10.24 7.81 10.11
CA PRO A 221 10.11 8.40 8.79
C PRO A 221 10.42 7.45 7.62
N PRO A 222 11.51 6.67 7.59
CA PRO A 222 11.76 5.74 6.48
C PRO A 222 10.69 4.66 6.32
N LEU A 223 9.95 4.33 7.38
CA LEU A 223 8.85 3.35 7.30
C LEU A 223 7.66 3.87 6.52
N ILE A 224 7.39 5.17 6.54
CA ILE A 224 6.29 5.78 5.77
C ILE A 224 6.53 5.52 4.28
N VAL A 225 7.76 5.74 3.82
CA VAL A 225 8.16 5.48 2.43
C VAL A 225 8.01 4.00 2.08
N VAL A 226 8.51 3.11 2.93
CA VAL A 226 8.37 1.66 2.69
C VAL A 226 6.90 1.26 2.70
N ALA A 227 6.08 1.84 3.58
CA ALA A 227 4.65 1.51 3.66
C ALA A 227 3.89 1.86 2.38
N THR A 228 4.16 3.02 1.77
CA THR A 228 3.49 3.39 0.50
C THR A 228 3.81 2.40 -0.62
N VAL A 229 5.07 2.03 -0.80
CA VAL A 229 5.49 1.04 -1.79
C VAL A 229 4.88 -0.34 -1.48
N GLN A 230 4.84 -0.72 -0.20
CA GLN A 230 4.30 -2.02 0.22
C GLN A 230 2.77 -2.12 0.04
N VAL A 231 2.02 -1.02 0.06
CA VAL A 231 0.59 -1.04 -0.33
C VAL A 231 0.44 -1.46 -1.79
N ALA A 232 1.22 -0.88 -2.70
CA ALA A 232 1.19 -1.27 -4.12
C ALA A 232 1.61 -2.73 -4.32
N HIS A 233 2.64 -3.19 -3.60
CA HIS A 233 3.06 -4.60 -3.60
C HIS A 233 1.97 -5.54 -3.07
N ALA A 234 1.27 -5.15 -1.99
CA ALA A 234 0.17 -5.94 -1.44
C ALA A 234 -0.98 -6.10 -2.44
N ILE A 235 -1.37 -5.01 -3.10
CA ILE A 235 -2.41 -5.02 -4.14
C ILE A 235 -2.00 -5.92 -5.31
N ALA A 236 -0.74 -5.79 -5.78
CA ALA A 236 -0.24 -6.63 -6.87
C ALA A 236 -0.19 -8.12 -6.49
N LEU A 237 0.25 -8.43 -5.27
CA LEU A 237 0.32 -9.82 -4.78
C LEU A 237 -1.08 -10.39 -4.55
N GLU A 238 -2.03 -9.63 -3.96
CA GLU A 238 -3.45 -10.03 -3.84
C GLU A 238 -4.03 -10.36 -5.22
N ALA A 239 -3.86 -9.44 -6.20
CA ALA A 239 -4.36 -9.64 -7.54
C ALA A 239 -3.75 -10.89 -8.22
N THR A 240 -2.46 -11.15 -8.00
CA THR A 240 -1.79 -12.35 -8.52
C THR A 240 -2.33 -13.62 -7.88
N LEU A 241 -2.53 -13.64 -6.56
CA LEU A 241 -3.09 -14.79 -5.84
C LEU A 241 -4.54 -15.06 -6.25
N SER A 242 -5.32 -14.02 -6.44
CA SER A 242 -6.71 -14.09 -6.92
C SER A 242 -6.77 -14.54 -8.37
N PHE A 243 -5.86 -14.06 -9.23
CA PHE A 243 -5.70 -14.53 -10.62
C PHE A 243 -5.39 -16.02 -10.68
N LEU A 244 -4.54 -16.54 -9.79
CA LEU A 244 -4.22 -17.95 -9.69
C LEU A 244 -5.35 -18.79 -9.06
N GLY A 245 -6.46 -18.17 -8.67
CA GLY A 245 -7.64 -18.84 -8.14
C GLY A 245 -7.53 -19.31 -6.68
N VAL A 246 -6.49 -18.90 -5.96
CA VAL A 246 -6.27 -19.24 -4.54
C VAL A 246 -6.54 -18.10 -3.57
N GLY A 247 -6.77 -16.88 -4.07
CA GLY A 247 -7.03 -15.67 -3.27
C GLY A 247 -8.44 -15.61 -2.70
N VAL A 248 -9.24 -14.66 -3.19
CA VAL A 248 -10.62 -14.46 -2.75
C VAL A 248 -11.60 -15.45 -3.38
N PRO A 249 -12.77 -15.71 -2.76
CA PRO A 249 -13.83 -16.54 -3.35
C PRO A 249 -14.40 -15.89 -4.63
N ILE A 250 -14.99 -16.72 -5.51
CA ILE A 250 -15.61 -16.27 -6.77
C ILE A 250 -16.79 -15.29 -6.52
N THR A 251 -17.41 -15.38 -5.36
CA THR A 251 -18.50 -14.51 -4.94
C THR A 251 -18.08 -13.06 -4.66
N GLU A 252 -16.77 -12.80 -4.56
CA GLU A 252 -16.24 -11.48 -4.25
C GLU A 252 -15.42 -10.95 -5.43
N PRO A 253 -15.86 -9.84 -6.09
CA PRO A 253 -15.09 -9.29 -7.19
C PRO A 253 -13.79 -8.64 -6.70
N SER A 254 -12.65 -9.29 -6.94
CA SER A 254 -11.34 -8.65 -6.91
C SER A 254 -10.88 -8.34 -8.33
N LEU A 255 -10.02 -7.34 -8.50
CA LEU A 255 -9.49 -7.02 -9.82
C LEU A 255 -8.73 -8.20 -10.42
N GLY A 256 -7.96 -8.92 -9.61
CA GLY A 256 -7.21 -10.11 -10.05
C GLY A 256 -8.12 -11.25 -10.49
N LEU A 257 -9.21 -11.50 -9.76
CA LEU A 257 -10.19 -12.53 -10.13
C LEU A 257 -10.95 -12.17 -11.41
N LEU A 258 -11.32 -10.88 -11.59
CA LEU A 258 -11.94 -10.42 -12.83
C LEU A 258 -11.03 -10.63 -14.03
N ILE A 259 -9.73 -10.33 -13.89
CA ILE A 259 -8.73 -10.59 -14.93
C ILE A 259 -8.66 -12.08 -15.25
N ALA A 260 -8.64 -12.94 -14.24
CA ALA A 260 -8.57 -14.39 -14.40
C ALA A 260 -9.79 -14.94 -15.15
N ASN A 261 -11.00 -14.53 -14.74
CA ASN A 261 -12.25 -14.97 -15.36
C ASN A 261 -12.34 -14.53 -16.83
N GLY A 262 -11.87 -13.33 -17.16
CA GLY A 262 -11.86 -12.82 -18.52
C GLY A 262 -10.78 -13.40 -19.41
N TYR A 263 -9.69 -13.94 -18.85
CA TYR A 263 -8.52 -14.39 -19.60
C TYR A 263 -8.85 -15.47 -20.64
N GLY A 264 -9.68 -16.43 -20.29
CA GLY A 264 -10.12 -17.50 -21.19
C GLY A 264 -10.93 -17.01 -22.41
N PHE A 265 -11.52 -15.80 -22.32
CA PHE A 265 -12.38 -15.24 -23.36
C PHE A 265 -11.67 -14.21 -24.27
N MET A 266 -10.40 -13.85 -23.98
CA MET A 266 -9.66 -12.84 -24.75
C MET A 266 -9.54 -13.22 -26.23
N LEU A 267 -9.23 -14.46 -26.53
CA LEU A 267 -9.12 -14.95 -27.92
C LEU A 267 -10.47 -15.07 -28.63
N SER A 268 -11.58 -15.11 -27.91
CA SER A 268 -12.94 -15.12 -28.43
C SER A 268 -13.47 -13.70 -28.72
N GLY A 269 -12.61 -12.68 -28.69
CA GLY A 269 -12.96 -11.29 -28.93
C GLY A 269 -13.63 -10.58 -27.76
N LYS A 270 -13.82 -11.25 -26.61
CA LYS A 270 -14.46 -10.69 -25.40
C LYS A 270 -13.39 -10.12 -24.43
N TYR A 271 -12.50 -9.28 -24.99
CA TYR A 271 -11.33 -8.74 -24.27
C TYR A 271 -11.69 -7.87 -23.07
N TRP A 272 -12.84 -7.20 -23.06
CA TRP A 272 -13.22 -6.22 -22.06
C TRP A 272 -13.29 -6.79 -20.65
N VAL A 273 -13.64 -8.09 -20.51
CA VAL A 273 -13.78 -8.76 -19.21
C VAL A 273 -12.45 -8.83 -18.45
N SER A 274 -11.32 -8.97 -19.16
CA SER A 274 -9.98 -9.02 -18.56
C SER A 274 -9.22 -7.70 -18.68
N PHE A 275 -9.36 -7.00 -19.80
CA PHE A 275 -8.56 -5.83 -20.12
C PHE A 275 -8.90 -4.62 -19.24
N TYR A 276 -10.17 -4.30 -19.04
CA TYR A 276 -10.56 -3.15 -18.21
C TYR A 276 -10.20 -3.30 -16.74
N PRO A 277 -10.43 -4.46 -16.07
CA PRO A 277 -9.92 -4.65 -14.72
C PRO A 277 -8.38 -4.58 -14.64
N GLY A 278 -7.68 -5.07 -15.68
CA GLY A 278 -6.23 -4.97 -15.79
C GLY A 278 -5.74 -3.51 -15.86
N ILE A 279 -6.41 -2.66 -16.64
CA ILE A 279 -6.11 -1.23 -16.68
C ILE A 279 -6.37 -0.57 -15.33
N ALA A 280 -7.50 -0.87 -14.68
CA ALA A 280 -7.82 -0.31 -13.38
C ALA A 280 -6.76 -0.69 -12.32
N LEU A 281 -6.31 -1.95 -12.32
CA LEU A 281 -5.24 -2.43 -11.45
C LEU A 281 -3.91 -1.72 -11.74
N LEU A 282 -3.54 -1.59 -13.02
CA LEU A 282 -2.34 -0.89 -13.45
C LEU A 282 -2.34 0.58 -12.98
N ILE A 283 -3.44 1.29 -13.21
CA ILE A 283 -3.59 2.69 -12.79
C ILE A 283 -3.43 2.82 -11.28
N ALA A 284 -4.07 1.95 -10.49
CA ALA A 284 -3.97 1.98 -9.04
C ALA A 284 -2.53 1.76 -8.56
N ILE A 285 -1.84 0.72 -9.06
CA ILE A 285 -0.46 0.40 -8.69
C ILE A 285 0.50 1.52 -9.09
N VAL A 286 0.40 2.04 -10.32
CA VAL A 286 1.28 3.12 -10.81
C VAL A 286 1.06 4.40 -10.02
N ALA A 287 -0.19 4.79 -9.75
CA ALA A 287 -0.48 6.00 -8.99
C ALA A 287 0.10 5.91 -7.56
N ILE A 288 -0.08 4.78 -6.86
CA ILE A 288 0.46 4.58 -5.51
C ILE A 288 2.00 4.59 -5.53
N ASN A 289 2.64 3.95 -6.50
CA ASN A 289 4.10 3.94 -6.62
C ASN A 289 4.66 5.35 -6.87
N LEU A 290 4.06 6.14 -7.77
CA LEU A 290 4.49 7.51 -8.03
C LEU A 290 4.42 8.39 -6.77
N VAL A 291 3.37 8.23 -5.96
CA VAL A 291 3.28 8.92 -4.66
C VAL A 291 4.39 8.45 -3.71
N GLY A 292 4.64 7.13 -3.67
CA GLY A 292 5.69 6.56 -2.83
C GLY A 292 7.10 7.02 -3.21
N ASP A 293 7.40 7.10 -4.50
CA ASP A 293 8.69 7.55 -5.02
C ASP A 293 8.95 9.02 -4.65
N GLN A 294 7.97 9.90 -4.88
CA GLN A 294 8.10 11.31 -4.50
C GLN A 294 8.24 11.49 -2.99
N LEU A 295 7.48 10.71 -2.19
CA LEU A 295 7.61 10.75 -0.74
C LEU A 295 9.01 10.31 -0.29
N ARG A 296 9.60 9.32 -0.97
CA ARG A 296 10.98 8.89 -0.75
C ARG A 296 11.97 10.01 -1.03
N ASP A 297 11.80 10.74 -2.13
CA ASP A 297 12.69 11.83 -2.52
C ASP A 297 12.63 12.98 -1.52
N VAL A 298 11.45 13.39 -1.12
CA VAL A 298 11.21 14.42 -0.10
C VAL A 298 11.84 14.06 1.25
N MET A 299 11.75 12.78 1.64
CA MET A 299 12.25 12.30 2.93
C MET A 299 13.75 11.95 2.92
N ASN A 300 14.42 12.03 1.78
CA ASN A 300 15.84 11.72 1.66
C ASN A 300 16.71 13.00 1.75
N PRO A 301 17.33 13.28 2.90
CA PRO A 301 18.13 14.50 3.08
C PRO A 301 19.42 14.55 2.22
N ARG A 302 19.81 13.42 1.58
CA ARG A 302 21.03 13.35 0.77
C ARG A 302 20.85 13.89 -0.65
N LEU A 303 19.63 14.05 -1.12
CA LEU A 303 19.32 14.64 -2.44
C LEU A 303 19.31 16.17 -2.40
N LYS A 304 19.47 16.77 -1.22
CA LYS A 304 19.49 18.23 -1.00
C LYS A 304 20.94 18.75 -1.06
N ARG A 305 21.62 18.64 -2.22
CA ARG A 305 22.88 19.30 -2.53
C ARG A 305 22.72 20.26 -3.69
#